data_2ec002001354476721f2bf75e5b45df7
#
_entry.id   2ec002001354476721f2bf75e5b45df7
#
_cell.length_a   1.000
_cell.length_b   1.000
_cell.length_c   1.000
_cell.angle_alpha   90.00
_cell.angle_beta   90.00
_cell.angle_gamma   90.00
#
_symmetry.space_group_name_H-M   'P 1'
#
loop_
_entity.id
_entity.type
_entity.pdbx_description
1 polymer ?
#
loop_
_entity_poly.entity_id
_entity_poly.type
_entity_poly.pdbx_seq_one_letter_code
_entity_poly.pdbx_strand_id
1 'polypeptide(L)'
;NPQADEKTKYIKMKGRKVYEFALTNVPSAMKECLDLANTDISEIKKILIHQANAKMDDAIVKRLYKLFNEESPEKIMPLTVDRFGNSSVATVPTMFDLIVRNKLGDHKVEKGDKIIFASVGAGMHINAMVYQY
;
A
#
# COMPACT_ATOMS: atom_id res chain seq x y z
N ASN A 1 19.38 15.59 -15.53
CA ASN A 1 19.31 17.04 -15.70
C ASN A 1 20.51 17.46 -16.61
N PRO A 2 20.28 17.96 -17.82
CA PRO A 2 21.37 18.34 -18.74
C PRO A 2 22.20 19.54 -18.27
N GLN A 3 21.77 20.24 -17.22
CA GLN A 3 22.48 21.39 -16.65
C GLN A 3 23.27 21.07 -15.38
N ALA A 4 23.27 19.80 -14.95
CA ALA A 4 24.03 19.40 -13.78
C ALA A 4 25.50 19.28 -14.10
N ASP A 5 26.36 19.99 -13.40
CA ASP A 5 27.80 19.80 -13.49
C ASP A 5 28.24 18.46 -12.88
N GLU A 6 29.45 17.99 -13.17
CA GLU A 6 29.94 16.69 -12.66
C GLU A 6 30.06 16.64 -11.11
N LYS A 7 30.06 17.79 -10.45
CA LYS A 7 30.19 17.90 -8.97
C LYS A 7 28.87 17.84 -8.27
N THR A 8 27.75 18.08 -8.97
CA THR A 8 26.42 18.10 -8.37
C THR A 8 25.86 16.69 -8.27
N LYS A 9 25.70 16.21 -7.04
CA LYS A 9 25.12 14.89 -6.74
C LYS A 9 23.63 15.02 -6.45
N TYR A 10 22.82 14.34 -7.25
CA TYR A 10 21.38 14.24 -7.04
C TYR A 10 21.00 12.84 -6.57
N ILE A 11 19.95 12.76 -5.78
CA ILE A 11 19.29 11.48 -5.50
C ILE A 11 18.73 10.95 -6.82
N LYS A 12 19.15 9.74 -7.20
CA LYS A 12 18.70 9.08 -8.43
C LYS A 12 17.96 7.81 -8.07
N MET A 13 16.81 7.59 -8.71
CA MET A 13 16.01 6.40 -8.58
C MET A 13 15.79 5.76 -9.96
N LYS A 14 16.01 4.46 -10.07
CA LYS A 14 15.65 3.67 -11.26
C LYS A 14 14.15 3.33 -11.19
N GLY A 15 13.28 4.30 -11.46
CA GLY A 15 11.84 4.22 -11.23
C GLY A 15 11.19 2.95 -11.76
N ARG A 16 11.54 2.51 -12.99
CA ARG A 16 11.03 1.27 -13.56
C ARG A 16 11.36 0.03 -12.72
N LYS A 17 12.60 -0.08 -12.25
CA LYS A 17 13.03 -1.21 -11.40
C LYS A 17 12.34 -1.19 -10.04
N VAL A 18 12.15 0.00 -9.45
CA VAL A 18 11.40 0.16 -8.19
C VAL A 18 9.95 -0.25 -8.39
N TYR A 19 9.33 0.16 -9.49
CA TYR A 19 7.97 -0.21 -9.86
C TYR A 19 7.82 -1.74 -10.02
N GLU A 20 8.68 -2.37 -10.82
CA GLU A 20 8.69 -3.82 -11.03
C GLU A 20 8.88 -4.59 -9.71
N PHE A 21 9.79 -4.12 -8.86
CA PHE A 21 10.04 -4.69 -7.54
C PHE A 21 8.79 -4.61 -6.64
N ALA A 22 8.17 -3.43 -6.54
CA ALA A 22 7.00 -3.22 -5.72
C ALA A 22 5.83 -4.12 -6.17
N LEU A 23 5.57 -4.17 -7.47
CA LEU A 23 4.50 -5.02 -8.03
C LEU A 23 4.71 -6.53 -7.81
N THR A 24 5.94 -6.97 -7.63
CA THR A 24 6.23 -8.39 -7.42
C THR A 24 6.26 -8.73 -5.94
N ASN A 25 6.96 -7.92 -5.15
CA ASN A 25 7.30 -8.30 -3.78
C ASN A 25 6.27 -7.83 -2.74
N VAL A 26 5.59 -6.69 -2.96
CA VAL A 26 4.59 -6.21 -1.99
C VAL A 26 3.38 -7.14 -1.91
N PRO A 27 2.77 -7.60 -3.02
CA PRO A 27 1.68 -8.58 -2.95
C PRO A 27 2.12 -9.90 -2.30
N SER A 28 3.33 -10.37 -2.58
CA SER A 28 3.87 -11.61 -2.00
C SER A 28 4.06 -11.48 -0.49
N ALA A 29 4.59 -10.37 -0.01
CA ALA A 29 4.77 -10.11 1.41
C ALA A 29 3.41 -9.98 2.15
N MET A 30 2.42 -9.34 1.50
CA MET A 30 1.06 -9.25 2.04
C MET A 30 0.41 -10.64 2.12
N LYS A 31 0.59 -11.48 1.10
CA LYS A 31 0.09 -12.85 1.11
C LYS A 31 0.74 -13.66 2.23
N GLU A 32 2.06 -13.63 2.36
CA GLU A 32 2.78 -14.30 3.44
C GLU A 32 2.27 -13.84 4.82
N CYS A 33 2.02 -12.54 4.98
CA CYS A 33 1.47 -11.98 6.21
C CYS A 33 0.07 -12.53 6.52
N LEU A 34 -0.80 -12.68 5.51
CA LEU A 34 -2.12 -13.30 5.66
C LEU A 34 -2.01 -14.78 6.03
N ASP A 35 -1.13 -15.53 5.36
CA ASP A 35 -0.88 -16.94 5.65
C ASP A 35 -0.39 -17.13 7.09
N LEU A 36 0.56 -16.32 7.55
CA LEU A 36 1.07 -16.33 8.93
C LEU A 36 0.01 -15.95 9.98
N ALA A 37 -0.91 -15.04 9.62
CA ALA A 37 -2.01 -14.62 10.48
C ALA A 37 -3.19 -15.62 10.43
N ASN A 38 -3.10 -16.68 9.63
CA ASN A 38 -4.20 -17.62 9.37
C ASN A 38 -5.49 -16.87 9.02
N THR A 39 -5.38 -15.89 8.12
CA THR A 39 -6.48 -15.00 7.73
C THR A 39 -6.71 -15.12 6.23
N ASP A 40 -7.96 -15.39 5.84
CA ASP A 40 -8.36 -15.42 4.44
C ASP A 40 -8.46 -14.01 3.87
N ILE A 41 -8.15 -13.85 2.57
CA ILE A 41 -8.22 -12.54 1.89
C ILE A 41 -9.63 -11.96 1.90
N SER A 42 -10.65 -12.80 1.88
CA SER A 42 -12.07 -12.41 1.94
C SER A 42 -12.48 -11.79 3.28
N GLU A 43 -11.73 -12.04 4.35
CA GLU A 43 -11.94 -11.44 5.66
C GLU A 43 -11.41 -9.99 5.75
N ILE A 44 -10.61 -9.56 4.79
CA ILE A 44 -9.98 -8.24 4.82
C ILE A 44 -10.98 -7.16 4.40
N LYS A 45 -11.28 -6.27 5.31
CA LYS A 45 -12.19 -5.13 5.11
C LYS A 45 -11.54 -3.97 4.38
N LYS A 46 -10.27 -3.70 4.66
CA LYS A 46 -9.49 -2.62 4.04
C LYS A 46 -8.03 -2.99 3.87
N ILE A 47 -7.45 -2.44 2.81
CA ILE A 47 -6.02 -2.51 2.54
C ILE A 47 -5.46 -1.08 2.59
N LEU A 48 -4.57 -0.82 3.54
CA LEU A 48 -3.92 0.47 3.73
C LEU A 48 -2.45 0.32 3.39
N ILE A 49 -2.08 0.74 2.18
CA ILE A 49 -0.69 0.67 1.72
C ILE A 49 -0.09 2.06 1.58
N HIS A 50 1.24 2.13 1.66
CA HIS A 50 1.97 3.35 1.32
C HIS A 50 1.63 3.80 -0.11
N GLN A 51 1.31 5.07 -0.28
CA GLN A 51 0.87 5.62 -1.56
C GLN A 51 1.91 6.55 -2.18
N ALA A 52 2.59 6.04 -3.18
CA ALA A 52 3.49 6.81 -4.03
C ALA A 52 2.82 7.21 -5.35
N ASN A 53 1.94 6.36 -5.87
CA ASN A 53 1.27 6.52 -7.15
C ASN A 53 0.02 5.63 -7.21
N ALA A 54 -1.16 6.22 -7.37
CA ALA A 54 -2.44 5.51 -7.37
C ALA A 54 -2.52 4.33 -8.36
N LYS A 55 -1.90 4.45 -9.56
CA LYS A 55 -1.89 3.36 -10.55
C LYS A 55 -1.04 2.17 -10.08
N MET A 56 0.07 2.45 -9.42
CA MET A 56 0.93 1.41 -8.85
C MET A 56 0.22 0.70 -7.71
N ASP A 57 -0.42 1.47 -6.85
CA ASP A 57 -1.10 0.98 -5.66
C ASP A 57 -2.28 0.08 -6.05
N ASP A 58 -3.09 0.48 -7.04
CA ASP A 58 -4.15 -0.35 -7.63
C ASP A 58 -3.60 -1.65 -8.25
N ALA A 59 -2.48 -1.57 -8.97
CA ALA A 59 -1.87 -2.74 -9.56
C ALA A 59 -1.30 -3.72 -8.51
N ILE A 60 -0.80 -3.23 -7.38
CA ILE A 60 -0.35 -4.05 -6.25
C ILE A 60 -1.55 -4.81 -5.67
N VAL A 61 -2.66 -4.13 -5.38
CA VAL A 61 -3.87 -4.74 -4.81
C VAL A 61 -4.45 -5.79 -5.76
N LYS A 62 -4.59 -5.47 -7.04
CA LYS A 62 -5.05 -6.44 -8.05
C LYS A 62 -4.15 -7.68 -8.13
N ARG A 63 -2.83 -7.51 -8.02
CA ARG A 63 -1.90 -8.64 -7.99
C ARG A 63 -2.03 -9.47 -6.72
N LEU A 64 -2.26 -8.83 -5.57
CA LEU A 64 -2.52 -9.55 -4.32
C LEU A 64 -3.73 -10.48 -4.48
N TYR A 65 -4.87 -9.98 -4.94
CA TYR A 65 -6.07 -10.79 -5.14
C TYR A 65 -5.87 -11.92 -6.15
N LYS A 66 -5.10 -11.68 -7.22
CA LYS A 66 -4.73 -12.73 -8.18
C LYS A 66 -3.95 -13.90 -7.55
N LEU A 67 -3.19 -13.68 -6.48
CA LEU A 67 -2.48 -14.76 -5.78
C LEU A 67 -3.45 -15.70 -5.05
N PHE A 68 -4.70 -15.28 -4.87
CA PHE A 68 -5.79 -16.08 -4.30
C PHE A 68 -6.81 -16.54 -5.35
N ASN A 69 -6.54 -16.27 -6.64
CA ASN A 69 -7.47 -16.50 -7.77
C ASN A 69 -8.79 -15.71 -7.64
N GLU A 70 -8.76 -14.54 -7.03
CA GLU A 70 -9.90 -13.66 -6.81
C GLU A 70 -9.74 -12.31 -7.53
N GLU A 71 -10.85 -11.58 -7.64
CA GLU A 71 -10.86 -10.19 -8.08
C GLU A 71 -10.90 -9.25 -6.88
N SER A 72 -10.17 -8.13 -6.97
CA SER A 72 -10.16 -7.14 -5.89
C SER A 72 -11.53 -6.46 -5.79
N PRO A 73 -12.14 -6.42 -4.58
CA PRO A 73 -13.39 -5.68 -4.40
C PRO A 73 -13.21 -4.19 -4.65
N GLU A 74 -14.27 -3.57 -5.15
CA GLU A 74 -14.31 -2.10 -5.22
C GLU A 74 -14.11 -1.48 -3.84
N LYS A 75 -13.41 -0.35 -3.79
CA LYS A 75 -13.19 0.41 -2.54
C LYS A 75 -12.47 -0.36 -1.42
N ILE A 76 -11.82 -1.50 -1.72
CA ILE A 76 -11.02 -2.22 -0.72
C ILE A 76 -9.85 -1.37 -0.22
N MET A 77 -9.24 -0.59 -1.12
CA MET A 77 -8.13 0.32 -0.82
C MET A 77 -8.60 1.78 -0.96
N PRO A 78 -8.58 2.57 0.12
CA PRO A 78 -8.79 4.00 0.03
C PRO A 78 -7.59 4.69 -0.64
N LEU A 79 -7.86 5.80 -1.33
CA LEU A 79 -6.84 6.64 -1.93
C LEU A 79 -6.81 8.01 -1.21
N THR A 80 -5.61 8.49 -0.91
CA THR A 80 -5.35 9.80 -0.31
C THR A 80 -4.27 10.57 -1.05
N VAL A 81 -3.57 9.92 -1.97
CA VAL A 81 -2.47 10.52 -2.75
C VAL A 81 -2.93 11.68 -3.64
N ASP A 82 -4.17 11.68 -4.08
CA ASP A 82 -4.82 12.75 -4.83
C ASP A 82 -5.00 14.03 -3.99
N ARG A 83 -5.16 13.89 -2.67
CA ARG A 83 -5.40 15.00 -1.72
C ARG A 83 -4.14 15.45 -0.99
N PHE A 84 -3.29 14.53 -0.60
CA PHE A 84 -2.14 14.79 0.28
C PHE A 84 -0.78 14.53 -0.41
N GLY A 85 -0.81 14.03 -1.64
CA GLY A 85 0.41 13.58 -2.32
C GLY A 85 1.04 12.38 -1.62
N ASN A 86 2.31 12.13 -1.91
CA ASN A 86 3.10 11.13 -1.19
C ASN A 86 3.56 11.71 0.15
N SER A 87 2.85 11.41 1.22
CA SER A 87 3.19 11.84 2.58
C SER A 87 4.18 10.92 3.31
N SER A 88 4.90 10.08 2.55
CA SER A 88 5.95 9.20 3.06
C SER A 88 5.48 8.31 4.22
N VAL A 89 6.21 8.29 5.34
CA VAL A 89 5.87 7.49 6.52
C VAL A 89 4.50 7.83 7.12
N ALA A 90 3.98 9.02 6.90
CA ALA A 90 2.69 9.46 7.42
C ALA A 90 1.49 8.92 6.63
N THR A 91 1.68 8.35 5.44
CA THR A 91 0.58 7.92 4.57
C THR A 91 -0.36 6.92 5.26
N VAL A 92 0.19 5.82 5.75
CA VAL A 92 -0.62 4.74 6.36
C VAL A 92 -1.30 5.19 7.65
N PRO A 93 -0.61 5.80 8.64
CA PRO A 93 -1.27 6.26 9.85
C PRO A 93 -2.30 7.36 9.60
N THR A 94 -2.08 8.25 8.63
CA THR A 94 -3.07 9.27 8.25
C THR A 94 -4.34 8.64 7.67
N MET A 95 -4.20 7.68 6.76
CA MET A 95 -5.36 6.96 6.22
C MET A 95 -6.15 6.24 7.32
N PHE A 96 -5.45 5.57 8.22
CA PHE A 96 -6.08 4.87 9.33
C PHE A 96 -6.86 5.83 10.23
N ASP A 97 -6.24 6.94 10.66
CA ASP A 97 -6.91 7.99 11.46
C ASP A 97 -8.17 8.53 10.77
N LEU A 98 -8.07 8.83 9.47
CA LEU A 98 -9.20 9.35 8.70
C LEU A 98 -10.36 8.35 8.60
N ILE A 99 -10.08 7.06 8.42
CA ILE A 99 -11.09 6.01 8.35
C ILE A 99 -11.78 5.84 9.70
N VAL A 100 -11.01 5.71 10.77
CA VAL A 100 -11.54 5.55 12.14
C VAL A 100 -12.41 6.72 12.54
N ARG A 101 -12.06 7.94 12.11
CA ARG A 101 -12.86 9.16 12.35
C ARG A 101 -14.00 9.37 11.35
N ASN A 102 -14.26 8.44 10.44
CA ASN A 102 -15.24 8.57 9.36
C ASN A 102 -15.04 9.84 8.49
N LYS A 103 -13.77 10.20 8.24
CA LYS A 103 -13.38 11.39 7.43
C LYS A 103 -12.85 11.04 6.05
N LEU A 104 -12.99 9.80 5.59
CA LEU A 104 -12.50 9.33 4.30
C LEU A 104 -13.64 8.77 3.43
N GLY A 105 -14.61 9.65 3.11
CA GLY A 105 -15.73 9.31 2.25
C GLY A 105 -16.51 8.09 2.75
N ASP A 106 -16.75 7.12 1.86
CA ASP A 106 -17.48 5.88 2.18
C ASP A 106 -16.63 4.80 2.86
N HIS A 107 -15.33 5.06 3.05
CA HIS A 107 -14.45 4.11 3.71
C HIS A 107 -14.67 4.10 5.21
N LYS A 108 -15.07 2.93 5.74
CA LYS A 108 -15.36 2.73 7.17
C LYS A 108 -14.76 1.42 7.63
N VAL A 109 -14.46 1.37 8.91
CA VAL A 109 -14.08 0.16 9.64
C VAL A 109 -14.84 0.13 10.96
N GLU A 110 -15.23 -1.08 11.37
CA GLU A 110 -15.98 -1.35 12.60
C GLU A 110 -15.18 -2.28 13.49
N LYS A 111 -15.51 -2.31 14.76
CA LYS A 111 -14.84 -3.20 15.71
C LYS A 111 -14.96 -4.65 15.26
N GLY A 112 -13.83 -5.32 15.14
CA GLY A 112 -13.74 -6.69 14.65
C GLY A 112 -13.30 -6.80 13.18
N ASP A 113 -13.37 -5.72 12.41
CA ASP A 113 -12.89 -5.72 11.02
C ASP A 113 -11.39 -5.98 10.95
N LYS A 114 -10.97 -6.80 9.99
CA LYS A 114 -9.55 -7.05 9.72
C LYS A 114 -9.04 -6.10 8.62
N ILE A 115 -7.88 -5.53 8.88
CA ILE A 115 -7.21 -4.57 7.99
C ILE A 115 -5.82 -5.09 7.72
N ILE A 116 -5.36 -4.99 6.48
CA ILE A 116 -3.96 -5.21 6.16
C ILE A 116 -3.26 -3.87 5.92
N PHE A 117 -2.17 -3.64 6.63
CA PHE A 117 -1.26 -2.54 6.41
C PHE A 117 -0.06 -3.02 5.62
N ALA A 118 0.40 -2.23 4.65
CA ALA A 118 1.65 -2.54 3.96
C ALA A 118 2.40 -1.27 3.58
N SER A 119 3.72 -1.38 3.57
CA SER A 119 4.58 -0.29 3.12
C SER A 119 5.81 -0.81 2.40
N VAL A 120 6.29 -0.03 1.45
CA VAL A 120 7.59 -0.19 0.81
C VAL A 120 8.37 1.09 0.98
N GLY A 121 9.58 1.00 1.46
CA GLY A 121 10.41 2.16 1.78
C GLY A 121 11.81 2.11 1.19
N ALA A 122 12.62 3.10 1.56
CA ALA A 122 14.03 3.19 1.19
C ALA A 122 14.78 1.90 1.55
N GLY A 123 15.74 1.51 0.71
CA GLY A 123 16.43 0.23 0.85
C GLY A 123 15.60 -0.97 0.37
N MET A 124 14.45 -0.74 -0.28
CA MET A 124 13.54 -1.78 -0.77
C MET A 124 13.00 -2.68 0.37
N HIS A 125 12.87 -2.11 1.57
CA HIS A 125 12.25 -2.80 2.70
C HIS A 125 10.73 -2.80 2.55
N ILE A 126 10.13 -3.96 2.81
CA ILE A 126 8.68 -4.16 2.80
C ILE A 126 8.24 -4.59 4.19
N ASN A 127 7.17 -4.00 4.67
CA ASN A 127 6.50 -4.41 5.90
C ASN A 127 5.03 -4.65 5.59
N ALA A 128 4.47 -5.72 6.15
CA ALA A 128 3.05 -6.02 6.11
C ALA A 128 2.57 -6.45 7.50
N MET A 129 1.34 -6.11 7.83
CA MET A 129 0.72 -6.45 9.10
C MET A 129 -0.78 -6.66 8.91
N VAL A 130 -1.32 -7.77 9.43
CA VAL A 130 -2.76 -7.94 9.60
C VAL A 130 -3.13 -7.42 10.99
N TYR A 131 -4.15 -6.58 11.05
CA TYR A 131 -4.64 -5.96 12.27
C TYR A 131 -6.14 -6.13 12.38
N GLN A 132 -6.63 -6.53 13.53
CA GLN A 132 -8.05 -6.54 13.84
C GLN A 132 -8.40 -5.30 14.68
N TYR A 133 -9.29 -4.48 14.13
CA TYR A 133 -9.71 -3.22 14.74
C TYR A 133 -10.65 -3.41 15.93
#